data_c253f8954a4cf19cb1549c3beffd6c9d
#
_entry.id   c253f8954a4cf19cb1549c3beffd6c9d
#
_cell.length_a   1.000
_cell.length_b   1.000
_cell.length_c   1.000
_cell.angle_alpha   90.00
_cell.angle_beta   90.00
_cell.angle_gamma   90.00
#
_symmetry.space_group_name_H-M   'P 1'
#
loop_
_entity.id
_entity.type
_entity.pdbx_description
1 polymer ?
#
loop_
_entity_poly.entity_id
_entity_poly.type
_entity_poly.pdbx_seq_one_letter_code
_entity_poly.pdbx_strand_id
1 'polypeptide(L)'
;TNAAGYADFVKILSERWGGVELIVAHTQVQGMDAPRQMIGALEYFNQMAEPVDVVAIIRGGGSADDLAAFNDEPLVRAIAASRVPTIVGVGHEVDVSLADLAADVRAATPSNAAQILVPDKQDVRHGVMASVRAMVAAISSLHAEQLKLVTTQRQYMADRTVSIYERLTERHTQLAAVLSQLDPRSALKRGYALVFDESGKPLGNRAVKIGQKLRLETNRYVINTGGVEDVTEKLT
;
A
#
# COMPACT_ATOMS: atom_id res chain seq x y z
N THR A 1 32.59 -40.82 12.41
CA THR A 1 32.81 -39.37 12.46
C THR A 1 34.16 -38.92 11.89
N ASN A 2 35.06 -39.87 11.57
CA ASN A 2 36.32 -39.53 10.87
C ASN A 2 36.23 -39.68 9.34
N ALA A 3 35.05 -39.93 8.79
CA ALA A 3 34.86 -40.05 7.35
C ALA A 3 34.88 -38.70 6.68
N ALA A 4 35.66 -38.57 5.60
CA ALA A 4 35.77 -37.29 4.84
C ALA A 4 34.41 -36.74 4.41
N GLY A 5 33.50 -37.61 3.95
CA GLY A 5 32.14 -37.20 3.54
C GLY A 5 31.30 -36.61 4.67
N TYR A 6 31.46 -37.07 5.92
CA TYR A 6 30.81 -36.47 7.08
C TYR A 6 31.38 -35.09 7.38
N ALA A 7 32.70 -34.94 7.34
CA ALA A 7 33.34 -33.64 7.57
C ALA A 7 32.90 -32.57 6.54
N ASP A 8 32.84 -32.95 5.26
CA ASP A 8 32.36 -32.09 4.18
C ASP A 8 30.87 -31.75 4.35
N PHE A 9 30.04 -32.71 4.71
CA PHE A 9 28.63 -32.49 4.98
C PHE A 9 28.40 -31.44 6.10
N VAL A 10 29.06 -31.64 7.25
CA VAL A 10 28.95 -30.72 8.39
C VAL A 10 29.48 -29.33 8.06
N LYS A 11 30.62 -29.26 7.34
CA LYS A 11 31.21 -27.99 6.89
C LYS A 11 30.21 -27.21 6.05
N ILE A 12 29.64 -27.80 5.01
CA ILE A 12 28.69 -27.13 4.12
C ILE A 12 27.42 -26.72 4.86
N LEU A 13 26.87 -27.58 5.74
CA LEU A 13 25.72 -27.20 6.56
C LEU A 13 26.01 -25.93 7.40
N SER A 14 27.16 -25.93 8.08
CA SER A 14 27.54 -24.80 8.93
C SER A 14 27.79 -23.48 8.16
N GLU A 15 28.38 -23.58 6.96
CA GLU A 15 28.64 -22.45 6.07
C GLU A 15 27.35 -21.85 5.50
N ARG A 16 26.42 -22.74 5.07
CA ARG A 16 25.18 -22.31 4.44
C ARG A 16 24.12 -21.85 5.47
N TRP A 17 23.99 -22.60 6.58
CA TRP A 17 22.97 -22.33 7.59
C TRP A 17 23.47 -22.68 8.99
N GLY A 18 23.68 -21.72 9.84
CA GLY A 18 24.05 -21.97 11.24
C GLY A 18 22.84 -22.40 12.07
N GLY A 19 23.10 -23.18 13.14
CA GLY A 19 22.08 -23.57 14.11
C GLY A 19 21.30 -24.85 13.79
N VAL A 20 21.79 -25.66 12.85
CA VAL A 20 21.27 -27.00 12.61
C VAL A 20 21.76 -27.96 13.73
N GLU A 21 20.84 -28.62 14.39
CA GLU A 21 21.16 -29.68 15.33
C GLU A 21 21.37 -31.00 14.59
N LEU A 22 22.49 -31.67 14.89
CA LEU A 22 22.85 -32.96 14.24
C LEU A 22 22.90 -34.07 15.28
N ILE A 23 22.03 -35.05 15.11
CA ILE A 23 22.08 -36.32 15.85
C ILE A 23 22.71 -37.35 14.95
N VAL A 24 23.85 -37.93 15.35
CA VAL A 24 24.64 -38.79 14.52
C VAL A 24 24.60 -40.24 15.01
N ALA A 25 24.06 -41.11 14.20
CA ALA A 25 24.19 -42.55 14.39
C ALA A 25 25.34 -43.08 13.53
N HIS A 26 26.41 -43.54 14.17
CA HIS A 26 27.55 -44.09 13.48
C HIS A 26 27.28 -45.55 13.09
N THR A 27 27.28 -45.85 11.78
CA THR A 27 27.09 -47.19 11.23
C THR A 27 28.23 -47.53 10.28
N GLN A 28 28.47 -48.82 10.08
CA GLN A 28 29.26 -49.27 8.94
C GLN A 28 28.47 -49.00 7.66
N VAL A 29 29.15 -48.56 6.62
CA VAL A 29 28.56 -48.24 5.32
C VAL A 29 29.02 -49.20 4.21
N GLN A 30 29.83 -50.21 4.59
CA GLN A 30 30.33 -51.26 3.72
C GLN A 30 30.48 -52.56 4.51
N GLY A 31 30.45 -53.73 3.82
CA GLY A 31 30.51 -55.05 4.42
C GLY A 31 29.13 -55.63 4.73
N MET A 32 29.13 -56.95 5.15
CA MET A 32 27.88 -57.68 5.32
C MET A 32 26.99 -57.24 6.43
N ASP A 33 27.52 -56.59 7.47
CA ASP A 33 26.76 -56.05 8.61
C ASP A 33 26.23 -54.63 8.41
N ALA A 34 26.67 -53.94 7.36
CA ALA A 34 26.31 -52.54 7.10
C ALA A 34 24.79 -52.34 6.93
N PRO A 35 24.03 -53.15 6.17
CA PRO A 35 22.59 -52.97 6.03
C PRO A 35 21.86 -53.07 7.37
N ARG A 36 22.22 -54.06 8.19
CA ARG A 36 21.60 -54.29 9.49
C ARG A 36 21.82 -53.11 10.45
N GLN A 37 23.03 -52.55 10.46
CA GLN A 37 23.34 -51.41 11.31
C GLN A 37 22.58 -50.15 10.85
N MET A 38 22.48 -49.92 9.55
CA MET A 38 21.73 -48.79 8.98
C MET A 38 20.22 -48.93 9.26
N ILE A 39 19.64 -50.12 9.14
CA ILE A 39 18.24 -50.35 9.51
C ILE A 39 18.01 -50.02 10.97
N GLY A 40 18.86 -50.52 11.89
CA GLY A 40 18.74 -50.20 13.33
C GLY A 40 18.84 -48.72 13.64
N ALA A 41 19.72 -47.97 12.94
CA ALA A 41 19.82 -46.55 13.06
C ALA A 41 18.56 -45.82 12.55
N LEU A 42 18.00 -46.28 11.43
CA LEU A 42 16.77 -45.69 10.87
C LEU A 42 15.56 -45.95 11.78
N GLU A 43 15.45 -47.17 12.33
CA GLU A 43 14.42 -47.51 13.32
C GLU A 43 14.54 -46.62 14.58
N TYR A 44 15.76 -46.42 15.06
CA TYR A 44 16.01 -45.54 16.20
C TYR A 44 15.47 -44.12 15.95
N PHE A 45 15.79 -43.49 14.82
CA PHE A 45 15.28 -42.16 14.48
C PHE A 45 13.75 -42.13 14.30
N ASN A 46 13.16 -43.19 13.72
CA ASN A 46 11.71 -43.30 13.55
C ASN A 46 10.93 -43.47 14.88
N GLN A 47 11.62 -43.93 15.94
CA GLN A 47 11.02 -44.18 17.26
C GLN A 47 11.32 -43.08 18.28
N MET A 48 12.08 -42.05 17.93
CA MET A 48 12.37 -40.95 18.83
C MET A 48 11.07 -40.25 19.26
N ALA A 49 11.01 -39.87 20.55
CA ALA A 49 9.89 -39.16 21.14
C ALA A 49 9.74 -37.76 20.51
N GLU A 50 10.87 -37.11 20.26
CA GLU A 50 10.96 -35.88 19.47
C GLU A 50 11.50 -36.25 18.09
N PRO A 51 10.64 -36.27 17.03
CA PRO A 51 11.07 -36.70 15.72
C PRO A 51 12.06 -35.71 15.14
N VAL A 52 13.07 -36.20 14.44
CA VAL A 52 13.97 -35.38 13.62
C VAL A 52 13.24 -34.90 12.36
N ASP A 53 13.62 -33.78 11.80
CA ASP A 53 12.99 -33.21 10.60
C ASP A 53 13.33 -34.04 9.35
N VAL A 54 14.55 -34.64 9.29
CA VAL A 54 15.03 -35.42 8.17
C VAL A 54 16.13 -36.36 8.60
N VAL A 55 16.19 -37.56 8.00
CA VAL A 55 17.29 -38.53 8.15
C VAL A 55 18.16 -38.45 6.90
N ALA A 56 19.43 -38.10 7.07
CA ALA A 56 20.42 -38.10 6.01
C ALA A 56 21.31 -39.37 6.08
N ILE A 57 21.24 -40.22 5.06
CA ILE A 57 22.10 -41.37 4.90
C ILE A 57 23.22 -40.95 3.95
N ILE A 58 24.41 -40.75 4.52
CA ILE A 58 25.58 -40.29 3.77
C ILE A 58 26.76 -41.22 3.90
N ARG A 59 27.52 -41.32 2.84
CA ARG A 59 28.77 -42.10 2.81
C ARG A 59 29.89 -41.23 2.25
N GLY A 60 31.09 -41.33 2.83
CA GLY A 60 32.30 -40.79 2.23
C GLY A 60 32.75 -41.57 0.99
N GLY A 61 33.72 -41.04 0.26
CA GLY A 61 34.25 -41.71 -0.94
C GLY A 61 34.72 -43.14 -0.69
N GLY A 62 34.55 -44.01 -1.70
CA GLY A 62 34.89 -45.41 -1.72
C GLY A 62 34.68 -45.99 -3.12
N SER A 63 35.00 -47.25 -3.35
CA SER A 63 34.83 -47.93 -4.65
C SER A 63 33.36 -48.22 -4.94
N ALA A 64 33.00 -48.50 -6.22
CA ALA A 64 31.67 -48.92 -6.63
C ALA A 64 31.22 -50.23 -5.95
N ASP A 65 32.14 -51.11 -5.64
CA ASP A 65 31.86 -52.38 -4.91
C ASP A 65 31.33 -52.10 -3.49
N ASP A 66 31.67 -50.98 -2.91
CA ASP A 66 31.21 -50.55 -1.57
C ASP A 66 29.74 -50.11 -1.55
N LEU A 67 29.09 -49.91 -2.72
CA LEU A 67 27.68 -49.58 -2.83
C LEU A 67 26.75 -50.79 -2.73
N ALA A 68 27.29 -52.00 -2.73
CA ALA A 68 26.49 -53.23 -2.63
C ALA A 68 25.58 -53.25 -1.39
N ALA A 69 26.04 -52.72 -0.26
CA ALA A 69 25.25 -52.61 0.96
C ALA A 69 23.99 -51.75 0.81
N PHE A 70 23.97 -50.77 -0.09
CA PHE A 70 22.85 -49.87 -0.36
C PHE A 70 21.86 -50.45 -1.39
N ASN A 71 22.15 -51.66 -1.94
CA ASN A 71 21.24 -52.41 -2.77
C ASN A 71 20.59 -53.58 -2.01
N ASP A 72 20.80 -53.67 -0.70
CA ASP A 72 20.18 -54.68 0.14
C ASP A 72 18.67 -54.45 0.28
N GLU A 73 17.85 -55.45 -0.05
CA GLU A 73 16.40 -55.34 -0.07
C GLU A 73 15.79 -54.95 1.28
N PRO A 74 16.16 -55.51 2.43
CA PRO A 74 15.70 -55.09 3.74
C PRO A 74 15.98 -53.63 4.03
N LEU A 75 17.16 -53.13 3.71
CA LEU A 75 17.52 -51.70 3.88
C LEU A 75 16.67 -50.79 2.99
N VAL A 76 16.52 -51.12 1.73
CA VAL A 76 15.71 -50.35 0.76
C VAL A 76 14.27 -50.27 1.22
N ARG A 77 13.70 -51.39 1.73
CA ARG A 77 12.34 -51.38 2.30
C ARG A 77 12.24 -50.57 3.57
N ALA A 78 13.25 -50.59 4.42
CA ALA A 78 13.28 -49.77 5.63
C ALA A 78 13.33 -48.25 5.32
N ILE A 79 14.10 -47.85 4.30
CA ILE A 79 14.15 -46.47 3.82
C ILE A 79 12.78 -46.06 3.27
N ALA A 80 12.18 -46.86 2.39
CA ALA A 80 10.87 -46.56 1.82
C ALA A 80 9.73 -46.51 2.87
N ALA A 81 9.87 -47.28 3.97
CA ALA A 81 8.91 -47.31 5.07
C ALA A 81 9.20 -46.27 6.17
N SER A 82 10.22 -45.44 6.02
CA SER A 82 10.58 -44.41 7.01
C SER A 82 9.42 -43.44 7.23
N ARG A 83 9.15 -43.13 8.50
CA ARG A 83 8.15 -42.11 8.88
C ARG A 83 8.70 -40.69 8.79
N VAL A 84 10.02 -40.56 8.91
CA VAL A 84 10.76 -39.31 8.79
C VAL A 84 11.27 -39.20 7.36
N PRO A 85 11.17 -38.02 6.72
CA PRO A 85 11.73 -37.80 5.39
C PRO A 85 13.20 -38.20 5.30
N THR A 86 13.57 -38.85 4.20
CA THR A 86 14.92 -39.42 4.00
C THR A 86 15.64 -38.74 2.83
N ILE A 87 16.93 -38.45 3.02
CA ILE A 87 17.83 -38.08 1.94
C ILE A 87 19.01 -39.02 1.90
N VAL A 88 19.29 -39.56 0.71
CA VAL A 88 20.43 -40.48 0.50
C VAL A 88 21.48 -39.81 -0.37
N GLY A 89 22.73 -39.80 0.12
CA GLY A 89 23.87 -39.18 -0.56
C GLY A 89 25.12 -40.07 -0.45
N VAL A 90 25.09 -41.23 -1.11
CA VAL A 90 26.09 -42.28 -0.94
C VAL A 90 26.94 -42.54 -2.18
N GLY A 91 26.46 -42.13 -3.36
CA GLY A 91 27.13 -42.40 -4.65
C GLY A 91 27.82 -41.19 -5.25
N HIS A 92 28.16 -41.30 -6.52
CA HIS A 92 28.52 -40.25 -7.44
C HIS A 92 27.39 -40.11 -8.49
N GLU A 93 27.44 -39.07 -9.33
CA GLU A 93 26.38 -38.83 -10.34
C GLU A 93 26.01 -40.04 -11.18
N VAL A 94 26.99 -40.91 -11.45
CA VAL A 94 26.86 -42.09 -12.35
C VAL A 94 26.41 -43.34 -11.62
N ASP A 95 26.71 -43.47 -10.32
CA ASP A 95 26.45 -44.66 -9.53
C ASP A 95 25.17 -44.51 -8.72
N VAL A 96 24.09 -45.13 -9.17
CA VAL A 96 22.78 -45.09 -8.50
C VAL A 96 22.55 -46.40 -7.76
N SER A 97 22.29 -46.33 -6.47
CA SER A 97 21.89 -47.47 -5.64
C SER A 97 20.35 -47.58 -5.53
N LEU A 98 19.86 -48.76 -5.13
CA LEU A 98 18.44 -48.93 -4.82
C LEU A 98 17.99 -48.07 -3.62
N ALA A 99 18.86 -47.82 -2.67
CA ALA A 99 18.62 -46.87 -1.56
C ALA A 99 18.37 -45.44 -2.04
N ASP A 100 19.11 -44.98 -3.07
CA ASP A 100 18.90 -43.67 -3.69
C ASP A 100 17.50 -43.55 -4.33
N LEU A 101 16.99 -44.66 -4.89
CA LEU A 101 15.67 -44.69 -5.54
C LEU A 101 14.51 -44.84 -4.53
N ALA A 102 14.78 -45.37 -3.35
CA ALA A 102 13.79 -45.57 -2.30
C ALA A 102 13.65 -44.36 -1.37
N ALA A 103 14.66 -43.50 -1.33
CA ALA A 103 14.65 -42.29 -0.51
C ALA A 103 13.70 -41.21 -1.09
N ASP A 104 13.18 -40.33 -0.23
CA ASP A 104 12.37 -39.19 -0.66
C ASP A 104 13.18 -38.20 -1.52
N VAL A 105 14.48 -38.07 -1.21
CA VAL A 105 15.39 -37.18 -1.97
C VAL A 105 16.71 -37.92 -2.21
N ARG A 106 17.17 -37.89 -3.45
CA ARG A 106 18.52 -38.35 -3.82
C ARG A 106 19.48 -37.18 -3.89
N ALA A 107 20.65 -37.33 -3.31
CA ALA A 107 21.78 -36.42 -3.46
C ALA A 107 22.95 -37.12 -4.14
N ALA A 108 23.66 -36.49 -5.03
CA ALA A 108 24.78 -37.06 -5.74
C ALA A 108 26.00 -37.33 -4.82
N THR A 109 26.14 -36.53 -3.76
CA THR A 109 27.25 -36.61 -2.79
C THR A 109 26.80 -36.14 -1.41
N PRO A 110 27.55 -36.44 -0.33
CA PRO A 110 27.29 -35.86 0.98
C PRO A 110 27.22 -34.32 0.97
N SER A 111 28.09 -33.67 0.22
CA SER A 111 28.13 -32.24 0.05
C SER A 111 26.85 -31.70 -0.62
N ASN A 112 26.37 -32.39 -1.64
CA ASN A 112 25.12 -32.08 -2.30
C ASN A 112 23.90 -32.31 -1.38
N ALA A 113 23.92 -33.36 -0.56
CA ALA A 113 22.89 -33.60 0.46
C ALA A 113 22.78 -32.38 1.42
N ALA A 114 23.92 -31.89 1.91
CA ALA A 114 23.94 -30.69 2.75
C ALA A 114 23.37 -29.45 2.06
N GLN A 115 23.65 -29.27 0.76
CA GLN A 115 23.10 -28.14 -0.03
C GLN A 115 21.59 -28.20 -0.22
N ILE A 116 21.05 -29.42 -0.39
CA ILE A 116 19.62 -29.66 -0.55
C ILE A 116 18.89 -29.43 0.78
N LEU A 117 19.48 -29.87 1.90
CA LEU A 117 18.84 -29.78 3.22
C LEU A 117 18.62 -28.36 3.73
N VAL A 118 19.52 -27.46 3.40
CA VAL A 118 19.44 -26.09 3.93
C VAL A 118 19.59 -25.04 2.82
N PRO A 119 18.80 -23.99 2.87
CA PRO A 119 18.97 -22.86 1.95
C PRO A 119 20.29 -22.13 2.22
N ASP A 120 20.71 -21.32 1.27
CA ASP A 120 21.84 -20.41 1.52
C ASP A 120 21.36 -19.21 2.36
N LYS A 121 21.98 -19.01 3.51
CA LYS A 121 21.68 -17.89 4.42
C LYS A 121 21.81 -16.53 3.75
N GLN A 122 22.75 -16.40 2.82
CA GLN A 122 22.93 -15.15 2.09
C GLN A 122 21.78 -14.86 1.14
N ASP A 123 21.32 -15.90 0.42
CA ASP A 123 20.18 -15.78 -0.50
C ASP A 123 18.90 -15.40 0.26
N VAL A 124 18.65 -16.07 1.40
CA VAL A 124 17.51 -15.73 2.26
C VAL A 124 17.62 -14.28 2.77
N ARG A 125 18.79 -13.88 3.23
CA ARG A 125 19.03 -12.50 3.69
C ARG A 125 18.81 -11.49 2.58
N HIS A 126 19.30 -11.76 1.37
CA HIS A 126 19.10 -10.90 0.21
C HIS A 126 17.61 -10.79 -0.15
N GLY A 127 16.88 -11.90 -0.13
CA GLY A 127 15.44 -11.92 -0.38
C GLY A 127 14.66 -11.09 0.65
N VAL A 128 14.97 -11.23 1.93
CA VAL A 128 14.35 -10.43 3.00
C VAL A 128 14.64 -8.94 2.82
N MET A 129 15.91 -8.59 2.56
CA MET A 129 16.29 -7.19 2.36
C MET A 129 15.65 -6.58 1.11
N ALA A 130 15.49 -7.34 0.04
CA ALA A 130 14.78 -6.91 -1.16
C ALA A 130 13.30 -6.64 -0.84
N SER A 131 12.65 -7.53 -0.08
CA SER A 131 11.26 -7.36 0.36
C SER A 131 11.08 -6.11 1.24
N VAL A 132 11.99 -5.89 2.19
CA VAL A 132 11.98 -4.69 3.05
C VAL A 132 12.11 -3.42 2.22
N ARG A 133 13.06 -3.39 1.25
CA ARG A 133 13.22 -2.24 0.36
C ARG A 133 11.97 -1.97 -0.47
N ALA A 134 11.34 -3.01 -1.00
CA ALA A 134 10.10 -2.89 -1.76
C ALA A 134 8.95 -2.32 -0.90
N MET A 135 8.82 -2.79 0.35
CA MET A 135 7.84 -2.26 1.30
C MET A 135 8.07 -0.77 1.61
N VAL A 136 9.32 -0.38 1.89
CA VAL A 136 9.67 1.02 2.16
C VAL A 136 9.37 1.90 0.95
N ALA A 137 9.71 1.45 -0.26
CA ALA A 137 9.42 2.17 -1.50
C ALA A 137 7.91 2.35 -1.72
N ALA A 138 7.12 1.29 -1.49
CA ALA A 138 5.66 1.34 -1.61
C ALA A 138 5.02 2.32 -0.62
N ILE A 139 5.45 2.30 0.64
CA ILE A 139 4.98 3.25 1.67
C ILE A 139 5.34 4.69 1.29
N SER A 140 6.58 4.91 0.84
CA SER A 140 7.06 6.24 0.45
C SER A 140 6.27 6.81 -0.74
N SER A 141 5.96 5.97 -1.73
CA SER A 141 5.16 6.39 -2.89
C SER A 141 3.72 6.74 -2.51
N LEU A 142 3.08 5.92 -1.67
CA LEU A 142 1.74 6.19 -1.14
C LEU A 142 1.70 7.49 -0.35
N HIS A 143 2.69 7.72 0.51
CA HIS A 143 2.78 8.95 1.29
C HIS A 143 2.95 10.19 0.39
N ALA A 144 3.82 10.11 -0.63
CA ALA A 144 4.01 11.19 -1.59
C ALA A 144 2.73 11.50 -2.39
N GLU A 145 2.00 10.49 -2.79
CA GLU A 145 0.71 10.63 -3.49
C GLU A 145 -0.33 11.31 -2.61
N GLN A 146 -0.47 10.89 -1.34
CA GLN A 146 -1.40 11.51 -0.38
C GLN A 146 -1.04 12.97 -0.10
N LEU A 147 0.24 13.28 0.07
CA LEU A 147 0.71 14.66 0.23
C LEU A 147 0.36 15.54 -0.98
N LYS A 148 0.56 15.03 -2.19
CA LYS A 148 0.20 15.71 -3.43
C LYS A 148 -1.31 15.98 -3.49
N LEU A 149 -2.13 14.99 -3.15
CA LEU A 149 -3.59 15.12 -3.12
C LEU A 149 -4.04 16.22 -2.14
N VAL A 150 -3.54 16.18 -0.90
CA VAL A 150 -3.85 17.18 0.13
C VAL A 150 -3.43 18.58 -0.31
N THR A 151 -2.24 18.72 -0.88
CA THR A 151 -1.73 20.01 -1.37
C THR A 151 -2.60 20.56 -2.49
N THR A 152 -2.99 19.74 -3.45
CA THR A 152 -3.87 20.11 -4.56
C THR A 152 -5.25 20.51 -4.07
N GLN A 153 -5.84 19.76 -3.13
CA GLN A 153 -7.14 20.10 -2.55
C GLN A 153 -7.08 21.42 -1.78
N ARG A 154 -6.02 21.63 -1.00
CA ARG A 154 -5.83 22.90 -0.27
C ARG A 154 -5.77 24.09 -1.23
N GLN A 155 -5.02 23.97 -2.32
CA GLN A 155 -4.92 25.03 -3.32
C GLN A 155 -6.28 25.28 -3.97
N TYR A 156 -6.98 24.24 -4.39
CA TYR A 156 -8.34 24.37 -4.95
C TYR A 156 -9.31 25.06 -4.01
N MET A 157 -9.29 24.73 -2.72
CA MET A 157 -10.14 25.39 -1.71
C MET A 157 -9.79 26.87 -1.54
N ALA A 158 -8.50 27.23 -1.53
CA ALA A 158 -8.04 28.60 -1.45
C ALA A 158 -8.52 29.42 -2.66
N ASP A 159 -8.29 28.92 -3.87
CA ASP A 159 -8.69 29.59 -5.12
C ASP A 159 -10.23 29.74 -5.19
N ARG A 160 -10.95 28.72 -4.78
CA ARG A 160 -12.41 28.74 -4.72
C ARG A 160 -12.94 29.79 -3.76
N THR A 161 -12.31 29.92 -2.59
CA THR A 161 -12.68 30.92 -1.58
C THR A 161 -12.47 32.35 -2.10
N VAL A 162 -11.33 32.61 -2.73
CA VAL A 162 -11.04 33.91 -3.36
C VAL A 162 -12.08 34.23 -4.43
N SER A 163 -12.36 33.30 -5.34
CA SER A 163 -13.36 33.50 -6.41
C SER A 163 -14.76 33.77 -5.88
N ILE A 164 -15.17 33.12 -4.79
CA ILE A 164 -16.48 33.40 -4.15
C ILE A 164 -16.49 34.80 -3.56
N TYR A 165 -15.42 35.18 -2.87
CA TYR A 165 -15.30 36.51 -2.27
C TYR A 165 -15.36 37.61 -3.33
N GLU A 166 -14.60 37.48 -4.41
CA GLU A 166 -14.62 38.45 -5.54
C GLU A 166 -16.01 38.59 -6.14
N ARG A 167 -16.69 37.46 -6.42
CA ARG A 167 -18.06 37.46 -6.96
C ARG A 167 -19.06 38.17 -6.03
N LEU A 168 -18.98 37.90 -4.73
CA LEU A 168 -19.86 38.51 -3.75
C LEU A 168 -19.59 40.02 -3.63
N THR A 169 -18.33 40.43 -3.66
CA THR A 169 -17.94 41.83 -3.64
C THR A 169 -18.42 42.57 -4.89
N GLU A 170 -18.25 41.99 -6.06
CA GLU A 170 -18.77 42.55 -7.30
C GLU A 170 -20.29 42.68 -7.28
N ARG A 171 -21.01 41.66 -6.86
CA ARG A 171 -22.46 41.68 -6.73
C ARG A 171 -22.94 42.76 -5.73
N HIS A 172 -22.24 42.89 -4.60
CA HIS A 172 -22.54 43.93 -3.63
C HIS A 172 -22.36 45.32 -4.25
N THR A 173 -21.27 45.54 -4.97
CA THR A 173 -21.00 46.83 -5.65
C THR A 173 -22.08 47.17 -6.69
N GLN A 174 -22.48 46.17 -7.49
CA GLN A 174 -23.56 46.34 -8.48
C GLN A 174 -24.89 46.71 -7.82
N LEU A 175 -25.27 45.99 -6.75
CA LEU A 175 -26.50 46.29 -6.02
C LEU A 175 -26.46 47.67 -5.36
N ALA A 176 -25.34 48.08 -4.79
CA ALA A 176 -25.17 49.41 -4.22
C ALA A 176 -25.30 50.50 -5.29
N ALA A 177 -24.75 50.28 -6.49
CA ALA A 177 -24.90 51.21 -7.62
C ALA A 177 -26.37 51.33 -8.07
N VAL A 178 -27.10 50.21 -8.18
CA VAL A 178 -28.54 50.25 -8.51
C VAL A 178 -29.35 50.97 -7.44
N LEU A 179 -29.10 50.70 -6.16
CA LEU A 179 -29.75 51.43 -5.06
C LEU A 179 -29.47 52.94 -5.10
N SER A 180 -28.24 53.32 -5.41
CA SER A 180 -27.86 54.72 -5.58
C SER A 180 -28.60 55.38 -6.74
N GLN A 181 -28.88 54.68 -7.84
CA GLN A 181 -29.67 55.19 -8.96
C GLN A 181 -31.15 55.37 -8.61
N LEU A 182 -31.67 54.49 -7.76
CA LEU A 182 -33.06 54.55 -7.31
C LEU A 182 -33.29 55.56 -6.16
N ASP A 183 -32.23 56.10 -5.56
CA ASP A 183 -32.36 57.12 -4.50
C ASP A 183 -33.01 58.41 -5.05
N PRO A 184 -34.19 58.75 -4.58
CA PRO A 184 -34.89 60.00 -5.02
C PRO A 184 -34.07 61.26 -4.74
N ARG A 185 -33.17 61.23 -3.75
CA ARG A 185 -32.26 62.37 -3.47
C ARG A 185 -31.27 62.61 -4.61
N SER A 186 -30.91 61.55 -5.34
CA SER A 186 -30.07 61.69 -6.54
C SER A 186 -30.76 62.43 -7.67
N ALA A 187 -32.09 62.32 -7.81
CA ALA A 187 -32.89 63.09 -8.74
C ALA A 187 -32.92 64.56 -8.32
N LEU A 188 -33.09 64.89 -7.05
CA LEU A 188 -33.06 66.24 -6.52
C LEU A 188 -31.72 66.94 -6.80
N LYS A 189 -30.57 66.22 -6.65
CA LYS A 189 -29.22 66.73 -6.98
C LYS A 189 -29.07 67.13 -8.47
N ARG A 190 -29.77 66.44 -9.36
CA ARG A 190 -29.78 66.72 -10.81
C ARG A 190 -30.70 67.84 -11.21
N GLY A 191 -31.36 68.55 -10.23
CA GLY A 191 -32.25 69.66 -10.49
C GLY A 191 -33.72 69.26 -10.64
N TYR A 192 -34.12 68.03 -10.42
CA TYR A 192 -35.53 67.64 -10.36
C TYR A 192 -36.12 68.04 -9.02
N ALA A 193 -37.44 68.26 -9.00
CA ALA A 193 -38.20 68.48 -7.80
C ALA A 193 -39.17 67.29 -7.55
N LEU A 194 -39.30 66.91 -6.29
CA LEU A 194 -40.36 66.02 -5.87
C LEU A 194 -41.59 66.84 -5.55
N VAL A 195 -42.74 66.47 -6.08
CA VAL A 195 -44.00 67.15 -5.90
C VAL A 195 -44.89 66.30 -4.98
N PHE A 196 -45.40 66.98 -3.95
CA PHE A 196 -46.32 66.45 -2.96
C PHE A 196 -47.66 67.18 -2.96
N ASP A 197 -48.72 66.49 -2.61
CA ASP A 197 -50.01 67.09 -2.33
C ASP A 197 -50.07 67.76 -0.93
N GLU A 198 -51.15 68.43 -0.60
CA GLU A 198 -51.37 69.06 0.73
C GLU A 198 -51.26 68.03 1.88
N SER A 199 -51.57 66.77 1.63
CA SER A 199 -51.47 65.68 2.64
C SER A 199 -50.06 65.16 2.81
N GLY A 200 -49.06 65.64 2.03
CA GLY A 200 -47.68 65.19 2.07
C GLY A 200 -47.43 63.85 1.33
N LYS A 201 -48.38 63.40 0.50
CA LYS A 201 -48.19 62.24 -0.36
C LYS A 201 -47.54 62.64 -1.69
N PRO A 202 -46.57 61.89 -2.21
CA PRO A 202 -45.99 62.14 -3.52
C PRO A 202 -47.08 62.18 -4.60
N LEU A 203 -47.05 63.24 -5.45
CA LEU A 203 -48.10 63.43 -6.48
C LEU A 203 -48.04 62.31 -7.54
N GLY A 204 -46.82 61.86 -7.97
CA GLY A 204 -46.63 60.84 -9.01
C GLY A 204 -47.40 61.23 -10.29
N ASN A 205 -48.13 60.28 -10.84
CA ASN A 205 -48.94 60.40 -12.07
C ASN A 205 -50.40 60.89 -11.76
N ARG A 206 -50.70 61.36 -10.53
CA ARG A 206 -52.07 61.83 -10.19
C ARG A 206 -52.36 63.18 -10.85
N ALA A 207 -53.56 63.31 -11.34
CA ALA A 207 -54.02 64.56 -11.94
C ALA A 207 -54.02 65.71 -10.93
N VAL A 208 -53.58 66.88 -11.35
CA VAL A 208 -53.54 68.11 -10.58
C VAL A 208 -54.76 68.94 -10.92
N LYS A 209 -55.38 69.59 -9.92
CA LYS A 209 -56.52 70.45 -10.11
C LYS A 209 -56.13 71.91 -9.97
N ILE A 210 -56.80 72.78 -10.71
CA ILE A 210 -56.63 74.25 -10.54
C ILE A 210 -57.02 74.63 -9.10
N GLY A 211 -56.22 75.43 -8.48
CA GLY A 211 -56.37 75.88 -7.08
C GLY A 211 -55.76 74.92 -6.05
N GLN A 212 -55.29 73.77 -6.47
CA GLN A 212 -54.64 72.76 -5.58
C GLN A 212 -53.26 73.32 -5.10
N LYS A 213 -53.06 73.29 -3.79
CA LYS A 213 -51.74 73.57 -3.21
C LYS A 213 -50.80 72.41 -3.32
N LEU A 214 -49.59 72.70 -3.75
CA LEU A 214 -48.54 71.68 -3.91
C LEU A 214 -47.33 72.07 -3.07
N ARG A 215 -46.64 71.08 -2.59
CA ARG A 215 -45.31 71.18 -1.97
C ARG A 215 -44.27 70.58 -2.92
N LEU A 216 -43.34 71.49 -3.33
CA LEU A 216 -42.20 71.05 -4.14
C LEU A 216 -40.95 70.93 -3.25
N GLU A 217 -40.29 69.81 -3.30
CA GLU A 217 -39.03 69.62 -2.60
C GLU A 217 -37.90 69.51 -3.64
N THR A 218 -36.96 70.41 -3.56
CA THR A 218 -35.73 70.45 -4.38
C THR A 218 -34.56 70.04 -3.48
N ASN A 219 -33.34 69.87 -4.05
CA ASN A 219 -32.16 69.60 -3.27
C ASN A 219 -31.84 70.64 -2.16
N ARG A 220 -32.28 71.88 -2.31
CA ARG A 220 -31.98 72.99 -1.39
C ARG A 220 -33.18 73.62 -0.76
N TYR A 221 -34.34 73.57 -1.38
CA TYR A 221 -35.51 74.33 -0.99
C TYR A 221 -36.76 73.47 -0.92
N VAL A 222 -37.61 73.79 0.03
CA VAL A 222 -39.00 73.35 0.05
C VAL A 222 -39.86 74.53 -0.28
N ILE A 223 -40.61 74.42 -1.36
CA ILE A 223 -41.47 75.55 -1.89
C ILE A 223 -42.92 75.09 -1.75
N ASN A 224 -43.71 75.89 -1.06
CA ASN A 224 -45.15 75.68 -1.00
C ASN A 224 -45.86 76.67 -1.96
N THR A 225 -46.67 76.14 -2.85
CA THR A 225 -47.40 77.00 -3.81
C THR A 225 -48.69 77.47 -3.19
N GLY A 226 -49.10 78.66 -3.56
CA GLY A 226 -50.39 79.27 -3.13
C GLY A 226 -51.62 78.61 -3.79
N GLY A 227 -51.43 77.92 -4.84
CA GLY A 227 -52.41 77.21 -5.66
C GLY A 227 -51.88 77.05 -7.09
N VAL A 228 -52.38 76.08 -7.81
CA VAL A 228 -52.06 75.88 -9.22
C VAL A 228 -52.98 76.75 -10.05
N GLU A 229 -52.39 77.64 -10.85
CA GLU A 229 -53.17 78.61 -11.65
C GLU A 229 -53.63 78.00 -12.99
N ASP A 230 -52.81 77.12 -13.57
CA ASP A 230 -53.13 76.48 -14.84
C ASP A 230 -52.62 75.06 -14.87
N VAL A 231 -53.33 74.17 -15.58
CA VAL A 231 -52.97 72.78 -15.77
C VAL A 231 -53.12 72.38 -17.23
N THR A 232 -52.00 72.19 -17.87
CA THR A 232 -51.96 71.64 -19.23
C THR A 232 -51.48 70.22 -19.24
N GLU A 233 -52.30 69.29 -19.75
CA GLU A 233 -51.90 67.91 -19.89
C GLU A 233 -50.92 67.75 -21.04
N LYS A 234 -49.75 67.10 -20.76
CA LYS A 234 -48.74 66.81 -21.77
C LYS A 234 -49.15 65.55 -22.51
N LEU A 235 -49.50 65.67 -23.78
CA LEU A 235 -49.69 64.53 -24.67
C LEU A 235 -48.36 63.74 -24.80
N THR A 236 -48.34 62.50 -24.39
CA THR A 236 -47.23 61.58 -24.53
C THR A 236 -47.25 60.89 -25.87
#